data_dc9d7d3358f9ab7e6ab1801c00bce7b3
#
_entry.id   dc9d7d3358f9ab7e6ab1801c00bce7b3
#
_cell.length_a   1.000
_cell.length_b   1.000
_cell.length_c   1.000
_cell.angle_alpha   90.00
_cell.angle_beta   90.00
_cell.angle_gamma   90.00
#
_symmetry.space_group_name_H-M   'P 1'
#
loop_
_entity.id
_entity.type
_entity.pdbx_description
1 polymer ?
#
loop_
_entity_poly.entity_id
_entity_poly.type
_entity_poly.pdbx_seq_one_letter_code
_entity_poly.pdbx_strand_id
1 'polypeptide(L)'
;MKRIYTYMCLLLLSVCSFAVAGCDDDDDNGVAKDLIEVIVNKPVVRIGQNEEVKVNIVVGNGDYTVRSFNSAIATAAVSGEQIIIKSGSQNGATTVEVMDGEGVTADISVNVGVFELEVNEPQVTLEVGDEKQLIVSMGNFSSNDELSFTVEDETIVSMVNTDVFRPFYTLTGLKSGHTTVTFTDHKGKQAIVQVTVNHISIDVSNLTPRVGV
;
A
#
# COMPACT_ATOMS: atom_id res chain seq x y z
N MET A 1 16.30 -11.99 23.87
CA MET A 1 15.80 -11.41 22.62
C MET A 1 15.18 -10.02 22.85
N LYS A 2 15.94 -9.05 23.38
CA LYS A 2 15.46 -7.68 23.73
C LYS A 2 16.39 -6.58 23.21
N ARG A 3 17.24 -6.84 22.21
CA ARG A 3 18.26 -5.89 21.73
C ARG A 3 18.15 -5.47 20.25
N ILE A 4 17.15 -5.91 19.51
CA ILE A 4 17.01 -5.60 18.08
C ILE A 4 16.10 -4.38 17.84
N TYR A 5 15.19 -4.06 18.77
CA TYR A 5 14.29 -2.91 18.61
C TYR A 5 14.88 -1.55 18.96
N THR A 6 16.05 -1.52 19.60
CA THR A 6 16.68 -0.25 20.05
C THR A 6 17.42 0.46 18.93
N TYR A 7 17.76 -0.23 17.83
CA TYR A 7 18.50 0.40 16.71
C TYR A 7 17.60 0.94 15.59
N MET A 8 16.32 0.62 15.59
CA MET A 8 15.37 1.09 14.54
C MET A 8 14.76 2.45 14.86
N CYS A 9 14.85 2.93 16.11
CA CYS A 9 14.36 4.27 16.51
C CYS A 9 15.42 5.39 16.44
N LEU A 10 16.69 5.09 16.15
CA LEU A 10 17.78 6.07 16.20
C LEU A 10 18.20 6.63 14.83
N LEU A 11 17.51 6.27 13.75
CA LEU A 11 17.83 6.69 12.38
C LEU A 11 16.92 7.81 11.84
N LEU A 12 16.04 8.37 12.68
CA LEU A 12 15.06 9.40 12.27
C LEU A 12 15.32 10.79 12.86
N LEU A 13 16.50 11.06 13.42
CA LEU A 13 16.85 12.38 13.98
C LEU A 13 18.25 12.83 13.52
N SER A 14 18.46 12.93 12.20
CA SER A 14 19.50 13.78 11.64
C SER A 14 18.87 15.02 11.00
N VAL A 15 18.38 15.90 11.84
CA VAL A 15 18.07 17.27 11.42
C VAL A 15 19.42 17.98 11.27
N CYS A 16 19.85 18.18 10.04
CA CYS A 16 20.95 19.06 9.71
C CYS A 16 20.56 20.49 10.08
N SER A 17 21.08 20.96 11.21
CA SER A 17 21.11 22.37 11.57
C SER A 17 22.12 23.08 10.65
N PHE A 18 21.67 23.68 9.57
CA PHE A 18 22.45 24.68 8.86
C PHE A 18 22.34 26.02 9.59
N ALA A 19 23.39 26.37 10.30
CA ALA A 19 23.60 27.73 10.78
C ALA A 19 23.90 28.61 9.58
N VAL A 20 22.96 29.49 9.24
CA VAL A 20 23.20 30.58 8.30
C VAL A 20 23.74 31.76 9.11
N ALA A 21 25.04 32.05 8.98
CA ALA A 21 25.61 33.31 9.37
C ALA A 21 26.01 34.07 8.09
N GLY A 22 25.41 35.22 7.89
CA GLY A 22 25.83 36.11 6.80
C GLY A 22 24.77 37.17 6.53
N CYS A 23 24.89 38.33 7.13
CA CYS A 23 24.21 39.54 6.70
C CYS A 23 24.74 39.96 5.32
N ASP A 24 23.82 40.35 4.43
CA ASP A 24 23.95 41.60 3.70
C ASP A 24 22.55 42.06 3.25
N ASP A 25 22.30 43.34 3.47
CA ASP A 25 21.10 44.05 3.10
C ASP A 25 21.03 44.17 1.57
N ASP A 26 20.05 43.49 0.98
CA ASP A 26 19.40 43.94 -0.24
C ASP A 26 17.91 43.54 -0.14
N ASP A 27 17.06 44.59 -0.15
CA ASP A 27 15.59 44.47 -0.14
C ASP A 27 15.06 43.74 -1.38
N ASP A 28 15.18 42.40 -1.40
CA ASP A 28 14.41 41.57 -2.27
C ASP A 28 13.36 40.83 -1.40
N ASN A 29 12.14 41.34 -1.40
CA ASN A 29 10.96 40.72 -0.82
C ASN A 29 10.62 39.41 -1.57
N GLY A 30 11.58 38.51 -1.69
CA GLY A 30 11.39 37.13 -2.11
C GLY A 30 10.65 36.39 -1.02
N VAL A 31 9.33 36.40 -1.06
CA VAL A 31 8.51 35.44 -0.34
C VAL A 31 9.03 34.07 -0.76
N ALA A 32 9.70 33.35 0.15
CA ALA A 32 10.11 31.98 -0.10
C ALA A 32 8.87 31.21 -0.58
N LYS A 33 8.86 30.81 -1.84
CA LYS A 33 7.76 30.02 -2.41
C LYS A 33 7.77 28.68 -1.69
N ASP A 34 6.71 28.38 -0.96
CA ASP A 34 6.55 27.07 -0.38
C ASP A 34 6.43 26.05 -1.52
N LEU A 35 7.47 25.23 -1.71
CA LEU A 35 7.48 24.17 -2.72
C LEU A 35 6.52 23.07 -2.30
N ILE A 36 5.60 22.74 -3.18
CA ILE A 36 4.64 21.67 -2.97
C ILE A 36 5.29 20.34 -3.37
N GLU A 37 5.17 19.32 -2.54
CA GLU A 37 5.64 17.97 -2.84
C GLU A 37 4.94 17.39 -4.06
N VAL A 38 5.65 16.66 -4.92
CA VAL A 38 5.03 15.89 -6.01
C VAL A 38 4.48 14.59 -5.46
N ILE A 39 3.16 14.39 -5.57
CA ILE A 39 2.47 13.17 -5.11
C ILE A 39 1.80 12.51 -6.29
N VAL A 40 2.04 11.20 -6.45
CA VAL A 40 1.40 10.36 -7.47
C VAL A 40 0.43 9.37 -6.82
N ASN A 41 -0.63 9.01 -7.54
CA ASN A 41 -1.62 8.05 -7.03
C ASN A 41 -1.12 6.59 -6.98
N LYS A 42 -0.05 6.25 -7.73
CA LYS A 42 0.55 4.92 -7.80
C LYS A 42 2.08 5.01 -7.68
N PRO A 43 2.65 5.10 -6.46
CA PRO A 43 4.10 5.17 -6.28
C PRO A 43 4.80 3.83 -6.55
N VAL A 44 4.05 2.73 -6.59
CA VAL A 44 4.53 1.41 -6.98
C VAL A 44 3.64 0.87 -8.09
N VAL A 45 4.24 0.50 -9.22
CA VAL A 45 3.59 -0.11 -10.37
C VAL A 45 4.08 -1.53 -10.54
N ARG A 46 3.14 -2.49 -10.64
CA ARG A 46 3.39 -3.88 -11.04
C ARG A 46 2.63 -4.14 -12.34
N ILE A 47 3.36 -4.48 -13.38
CA ILE A 47 2.82 -4.53 -14.74
C ILE A 47 3.39 -5.73 -15.50
N GLY A 48 2.59 -6.37 -16.34
CA GLY A 48 3.05 -7.42 -17.23
C GLY A 48 3.99 -6.88 -18.33
N GLN A 49 4.57 -7.79 -19.12
CA GLN A 49 5.39 -7.42 -20.27
C GLN A 49 4.52 -6.82 -21.39
N ASN A 50 5.05 -5.80 -22.09
CA ASN A 50 4.41 -5.13 -23.23
C ASN A 50 3.02 -4.55 -22.89
N GLU A 51 2.84 -4.09 -21.66
CA GLU A 51 1.62 -3.46 -21.18
C GLU A 51 1.82 -1.97 -20.91
N GLU A 52 0.71 -1.27 -20.70
CA GLU A 52 0.67 0.15 -20.38
C GLU A 52 -0.12 0.38 -19.11
N VAL A 53 0.38 1.26 -18.24
CA VAL A 53 -0.33 1.74 -17.05
C VAL A 53 -0.29 3.26 -17.02
N LYS A 54 -1.37 3.85 -16.49
CA LYS A 54 -1.49 5.29 -16.27
C LYS A 54 -1.34 5.58 -14.78
N VAL A 55 -0.49 6.54 -14.47
CA VAL A 55 -0.27 7.07 -13.14
C VAL A 55 -0.64 8.55 -13.16
N ASN A 56 -1.48 8.99 -12.23
CA ASN A 56 -1.87 10.41 -12.14
C ASN A 56 -1.01 11.11 -11.09
N ILE A 57 -0.57 12.31 -11.42
CA ILE A 57 -0.01 13.25 -10.45
C ILE A 57 -1.19 13.89 -9.72
N VAL A 58 -1.21 13.77 -8.40
CA VAL A 58 -2.32 14.23 -7.56
C VAL A 58 -2.02 15.62 -6.99
N VAL A 59 -0.74 15.87 -6.69
CA VAL A 59 -0.25 17.13 -6.14
C VAL A 59 1.10 17.44 -6.80
N GLY A 60 1.40 18.71 -7.06
CA GLY A 60 2.67 19.20 -7.57
C GLY A 60 2.55 20.60 -8.17
N ASN A 61 3.69 21.15 -8.64
CA ASN A 61 3.79 22.54 -9.08
C ASN A 61 3.63 22.74 -10.61
N GLY A 62 3.27 21.68 -11.37
CA GLY A 62 3.11 21.74 -12.83
C GLY A 62 4.41 21.54 -13.61
N ASP A 63 4.33 21.68 -14.96
CA ASP A 63 5.48 21.56 -15.89
C ASP A 63 6.30 20.28 -15.71
N TYR A 64 5.58 19.13 -15.63
CA TYR A 64 6.17 17.84 -15.31
C TYR A 64 7.01 17.27 -16.43
N THR A 65 8.14 16.68 -16.04
CA THR A 65 9.00 15.83 -16.87
C THR A 65 9.15 14.47 -16.23
N VAL A 66 9.42 13.43 -17.05
CA VAL A 66 9.63 12.07 -16.54
C VAL A 66 10.84 11.42 -17.17
N ARG A 67 11.54 10.60 -16.37
CA ARG A 67 12.70 9.84 -16.81
C ARG A 67 12.67 8.43 -16.23
N SER A 68 12.77 7.42 -17.09
CA SER A 68 13.04 6.05 -16.65
C SER A 68 14.55 5.83 -16.52
N PHE A 69 14.98 5.21 -15.41
CA PHE A 69 16.39 4.86 -15.22
C PHE A 69 16.82 3.63 -16.02
N ASN A 70 15.86 2.82 -16.50
CA ASN A 70 16.13 1.71 -17.42
C ASN A 70 15.00 1.56 -18.45
N SER A 71 15.19 2.17 -19.61
CA SER A 71 14.22 2.15 -20.71
C SER A 71 14.01 0.79 -21.36
N ALA A 72 14.91 -0.19 -21.14
CA ALA A 72 14.72 -1.56 -21.61
C ALA A 72 13.67 -2.31 -20.78
N ILE A 73 13.50 -1.94 -19.50
CA ILE A 73 12.46 -2.50 -18.61
C ILE A 73 11.14 -1.75 -18.80
N ALA A 74 11.17 -0.42 -18.72
CA ALA A 74 9.99 0.40 -18.95
C ALA A 74 10.36 1.79 -19.45
N THR A 75 9.51 2.37 -20.27
CA THR A 75 9.57 3.76 -20.72
C THR A 75 8.45 4.56 -20.08
N ALA A 76 8.62 5.87 -19.96
CA ALA A 76 7.60 6.76 -19.46
C ALA A 76 7.47 8.01 -20.33
N ALA A 77 6.24 8.52 -20.40
CA ALA A 77 5.92 9.80 -21.02
C ALA A 77 4.89 10.52 -20.14
N VAL A 78 4.93 11.86 -20.12
CA VAL A 78 3.97 12.67 -19.39
C VAL A 78 3.04 13.41 -20.38
N SER A 79 1.77 13.53 -20.02
CA SER A 79 0.76 14.30 -20.74
C SER A 79 -0.13 15.02 -19.70
N GLY A 80 0.15 16.31 -19.50
CA GLY A 80 -0.47 17.07 -18.40
C GLY A 80 -0.12 16.47 -17.04
N GLU A 81 -1.11 16.10 -16.25
CA GLU A 81 -0.96 15.45 -14.94
C GLU A 81 -0.98 13.91 -15.01
N GLN A 82 -0.91 13.34 -16.21
CA GLN A 82 -0.91 11.89 -16.39
C GLN A 82 0.43 11.39 -16.93
N ILE A 83 1.00 10.40 -16.26
CA ILE A 83 2.19 9.68 -16.64
C ILE A 83 1.77 8.36 -17.27
N ILE A 84 2.24 8.08 -18.49
CA ILE A 84 2.00 6.84 -19.22
C ILE A 84 3.29 6.01 -19.12
N ILE A 85 3.24 4.89 -18.43
CA ILE A 85 4.36 3.96 -18.29
C ILE A 85 4.09 2.75 -19.18
N LYS A 86 5.05 2.42 -20.05
CA LYS A 86 4.98 1.24 -20.94
C LYS A 86 6.12 0.30 -20.61
N SER A 87 5.78 -0.94 -20.26
CA SER A 87 6.76 -1.99 -20.03
C SER A 87 7.34 -2.54 -21.32
N GLY A 88 8.59 -2.95 -21.26
CA GLY A 88 9.25 -3.71 -22.32
C GLY A 88 8.91 -5.21 -22.26
N SER A 89 9.64 -6.00 -23.05
CA SER A 89 9.53 -7.46 -23.10
C SER A 89 10.39 -8.19 -22.04
N GLN A 90 11.13 -7.46 -21.21
CA GLN A 90 12.01 -8.02 -20.18
C GLN A 90 11.40 -7.86 -18.81
N ASN A 91 11.46 -8.94 -18.00
CA ASN A 91 11.16 -8.84 -16.57
C ASN A 91 12.28 -8.08 -15.87
N GLY A 92 11.92 -7.33 -14.84
CA GLY A 92 12.87 -6.58 -14.03
C GLY A 92 12.22 -5.41 -13.31
N ALA A 93 13.06 -4.60 -12.68
CA ALA A 93 12.63 -3.40 -11.98
C ALA A 93 13.38 -2.18 -12.49
N THR A 94 12.70 -1.04 -12.47
CA THR A 94 13.29 0.28 -12.73
C THR A 94 12.55 1.33 -11.92
N THR A 95 13.13 2.52 -11.82
CA THR A 95 12.45 3.70 -11.28
C THR A 95 12.10 4.64 -12.42
N VAL A 96 10.93 5.22 -12.37
CA VAL A 96 10.53 6.37 -13.15
C VAL A 96 10.51 7.57 -12.23
N GLU A 97 11.42 8.50 -12.46
CA GLU A 97 11.47 9.78 -11.77
C GLU A 97 10.51 10.75 -12.45
N VAL A 98 9.72 11.43 -11.64
CA VAL A 98 8.86 12.56 -12.03
C VAL A 98 9.48 13.81 -11.44
N MET A 99 9.66 14.86 -12.23
CA MET A 99 10.17 16.15 -11.78
C MET A 99 9.22 17.24 -12.27
N ASP A 100 8.86 18.16 -11.40
CA ASP A 100 8.06 19.33 -11.77
C ASP A 100 8.93 20.52 -12.23
N GLY A 101 8.29 21.61 -12.64
CA GLY A 101 8.96 22.82 -13.11
C GLY A 101 9.79 23.56 -12.05
N GLU A 102 9.59 23.26 -10.78
CA GLU A 102 10.35 23.81 -9.64
C GLU A 102 11.52 22.88 -9.22
N GLY A 103 11.68 21.73 -9.88
CA GLY A 103 12.74 20.76 -9.60
C GLY A 103 12.41 19.80 -8.44
N VAL A 104 11.17 19.79 -7.93
CA VAL A 104 10.74 18.82 -6.93
C VAL A 104 10.49 17.48 -7.60
N THR A 105 10.99 16.39 -7.03
CA THR A 105 10.93 15.06 -7.63
C THR A 105 10.11 14.08 -6.81
N ALA A 106 9.54 13.08 -7.50
CA ALA A 106 8.94 11.89 -6.92
C ALA A 106 9.34 10.66 -7.73
N ASP A 107 9.49 9.53 -7.06
CA ASP A 107 9.87 8.26 -7.66
C ASP A 107 8.68 7.31 -7.76
N ILE A 108 8.55 6.67 -8.93
CA ILE A 108 7.63 5.57 -9.16
C ILE A 108 8.46 4.29 -9.35
N SER A 109 8.33 3.35 -8.42
CA SER A 109 8.94 2.03 -8.55
C SER A 109 8.16 1.18 -9.54
N VAL A 110 8.78 0.78 -10.65
CA VAL A 110 8.16 -0.02 -11.71
C VAL A 110 8.74 -1.43 -11.71
N ASN A 111 7.88 -2.42 -11.53
CA ASN A 111 8.23 -3.83 -11.56
C ASN A 111 7.50 -4.48 -12.74
N VAL A 112 8.27 -5.09 -13.65
CA VAL A 112 7.74 -5.77 -14.84
C VAL A 112 7.88 -7.27 -14.66
N GLY A 113 6.77 -8.01 -14.75
CA GLY A 113 6.78 -9.46 -14.57
C GLY A 113 5.39 -10.06 -14.43
N VAL A 114 5.36 -11.30 -13.98
CA VAL A 114 4.14 -12.00 -13.55
C VAL A 114 4.22 -12.17 -12.04
N PHE A 115 3.22 -11.70 -11.35
CA PHE A 115 3.15 -11.73 -9.89
C PHE A 115 2.02 -12.66 -9.45
N GLU A 116 2.30 -13.60 -8.55
CA GLU A 116 1.27 -14.36 -7.87
C GLU A 116 0.61 -13.47 -6.80
N LEU A 117 -0.67 -13.68 -6.59
CA LEU A 117 -1.41 -12.95 -5.56
C LEU A 117 -1.14 -13.60 -4.20
N GLU A 118 -0.65 -12.81 -3.25
CA GLU A 118 -0.28 -13.26 -1.91
C GLU A 118 -1.02 -12.48 -0.84
N VAL A 119 -1.48 -13.19 0.18
CA VAL A 119 -2.08 -12.63 1.39
C VAL A 119 -1.23 -13.04 2.60
N ASN A 120 -1.14 -12.15 3.59
CA ASN A 120 -0.30 -12.37 4.78
C ASN A 120 -0.68 -13.61 5.60
N GLU A 121 -1.96 -13.99 5.63
CA GLU A 121 -2.47 -15.13 6.37
C GLU A 121 -3.47 -15.94 5.53
N PRO A 122 -3.05 -17.06 4.93
CA PRO A 122 -3.94 -17.90 4.12
C PRO A 122 -4.91 -18.75 4.95
N GLN A 123 -4.72 -18.81 6.28
CA GLN A 123 -5.60 -19.48 7.22
C GLN A 123 -5.83 -18.58 8.43
N VAL A 124 -7.07 -18.32 8.76
CA VAL A 124 -7.49 -17.45 9.86
C VAL A 124 -8.45 -18.20 10.78
N THR A 125 -8.20 -18.10 12.09
CA THR A 125 -9.15 -18.54 13.12
C THR A 125 -9.53 -17.35 13.99
N LEU A 126 -10.84 -17.16 14.17
CA LEU A 126 -11.44 -16.07 14.96
C LEU A 126 -12.43 -16.66 15.96
N GLU A 127 -12.78 -15.90 16.99
CA GLU A 127 -14.02 -16.07 17.74
C GLU A 127 -15.09 -15.12 17.19
N VAL A 128 -16.35 -15.38 17.52
CA VAL A 128 -17.44 -14.47 17.15
C VAL A 128 -17.20 -13.10 17.80
N GLY A 129 -17.18 -12.06 17.00
CA GLY A 129 -16.89 -10.67 17.40
C GLY A 129 -15.43 -10.26 17.25
N ASP A 130 -14.50 -11.18 16.99
CA ASP A 130 -13.11 -10.83 16.74
C ASP A 130 -12.91 -10.18 15.37
N GLU A 131 -11.88 -9.35 15.30
CA GLU A 131 -11.41 -8.72 14.07
C GLU A 131 -9.98 -9.13 13.75
N LYS A 132 -9.72 -9.31 12.47
CA LYS A 132 -8.39 -9.64 11.94
C LYS A 132 -8.07 -8.82 10.71
N GLN A 133 -6.87 -8.23 10.66
CA GLN A 133 -6.41 -7.55 9.47
C GLN A 133 -5.76 -8.52 8.49
N LEU A 134 -6.26 -8.52 7.26
CA LEU A 134 -5.66 -9.18 6.11
C LEU A 134 -4.96 -8.13 5.24
N ILE A 135 -3.79 -8.50 4.72
CA ILE A 135 -2.96 -7.65 3.87
C ILE A 135 -2.65 -8.43 2.60
N VAL A 136 -3.06 -7.89 1.45
CA VAL A 136 -2.61 -8.42 0.16
C VAL A 136 -1.25 -7.81 -0.15
N SER A 137 -0.20 -8.61 -0.09
CA SER A 137 1.19 -8.15 -0.13
C SER A 137 1.80 -8.14 -1.52
N MET A 138 1.34 -9.03 -2.40
CA MET A 138 1.84 -9.18 -3.77
C MET A 138 0.71 -9.56 -4.72
N GLY A 139 0.87 -9.19 -5.99
CA GLY A 139 -0.07 -9.47 -7.08
C GLY A 139 0.14 -8.52 -8.25
N ASN A 140 -0.64 -8.70 -9.31
CA ASN A 140 -0.64 -7.82 -10.49
C ASN A 140 -1.60 -6.66 -10.24
N PHE A 141 -1.29 -5.81 -9.29
CA PHE A 141 -2.06 -4.61 -8.98
C PHE A 141 -1.13 -3.46 -8.55
N SER A 142 -1.54 -2.25 -8.83
CA SER A 142 -0.84 -1.02 -8.46
C SER A 142 -1.70 -0.10 -7.59
N SER A 143 -2.97 -0.45 -7.40
CA SER A 143 -3.94 0.27 -6.57
C SER A 143 -5.06 -0.67 -6.13
N ASN A 144 -5.82 -0.28 -5.10
CA ASN A 144 -6.88 -1.12 -4.52
C ASN A 144 -8.06 -1.38 -5.46
N ASP A 145 -8.30 -0.49 -6.43
CA ASP A 145 -9.35 -0.65 -7.45
C ASP A 145 -9.03 -1.76 -8.47
N GLU A 146 -7.79 -2.26 -8.48
CA GLU A 146 -7.36 -3.41 -9.27
C GLU A 146 -7.50 -4.75 -8.53
N LEU A 147 -7.98 -4.71 -7.27
CA LEU A 147 -8.27 -5.86 -6.44
C LEU A 147 -9.78 -5.97 -6.17
N SER A 148 -10.27 -7.19 -6.23
CA SER A 148 -11.61 -7.54 -5.76
C SER A 148 -11.54 -8.66 -4.74
N PHE A 149 -12.56 -8.80 -3.93
CA PHE A 149 -12.73 -9.95 -3.05
C PHE A 149 -14.17 -10.46 -3.05
N THR A 150 -14.32 -11.73 -2.71
CA THR A 150 -15.61 -12.37 -2.45
C THR A 150 -15.53 -13.17 -1.17
N VAL A 151 -16.60 -13.14 -0.39
CA VAL A 151 -16.82 -14.00 0.78
C VAL A 151 -17.84 -15.05 0.40
N GLU A 152 -17.51 -16.32 0.58
CA GLU A 152 -18.39 -17.43 0.20
C GLU A 152 -19.68 -17.46 1.04
N ASP A 153 -19.56 -17.22 2.35
CA ASP A 153 -20.69 -17.08 3.27
C ASP A 153 -20.56 -15.84 4.15
N GLU A 154 -21.24 -14.78 3.73
CA GLU A 154 -21.26 -13.48 4.45
C GLU A 154 -22.01 -13.54 5.78
N THR A 155 -22.71 -14.62 6.11
CA THR A 155 -23.33 -14.80 7.43
C THR A 155 -22.31 -15.23 8.48
N ILE A 156 -21.17 -15.80 8.08
CA ILE A 156 -20.10 -16.28 8.97
C ILE A 156 -19.09 -15.17 9.23
N VAL A 157 -18.71 -14.43 8.20
CA VAL A 157 -17.77 -13.30 8.32
C VAL A 157 -18.20 -12.13 7.46
N SER A 158 -17.86 -10.92 7.89
CA SER A 158 -17.85 -9.74 7.03
C SER A 158 -16.43 -9.28 6.75
N MET A 159 -16.22 -8.63 5.60
CA MET A 159 -14.94 -8.05 5.26
C MET A 159 -15.11 -6.67 4.62
N VAL A 160 -14.27 -5.73 5.05
CA VAL A 160 -14.25 -4.37 4.52
C VAL A 160 -12.82 -3.93 4.20
N ASN A 161 -12.66 -3.14 3.15
CA ASN A 161 -11.39 -2.44 2.91
C ASN A 161 -11.32 -1.26 3.89
N THR A 162 -10.27 -1.21 4.70
CA THR A 162 -10.09 -0.20 5.75
C THR A 162 -9.10 0.90 5.37
N ASP A 163 -8.43 0.78 4.22
CA ASP A 163 -7.48 1.78 3.74
C ASP A 163 -7.70 2.02 2.23
N VAL A 164 -7.96 3.26 1.85
CA VAL A 164 -8.25 3.63 0.44
C VAL A 164 -7.01 3.47 -0.46
N PHE A 165 -5.81 3.60 0.12
CA PHE A 165 -4.55 3.59 -0.62
C PHE A 165 -3.79 2.26 -0.54
N ARG A 166 -4.09 1.44 0.48
CA ARG A 166 -3.40 0.19 0.76
C ARG A 166 -4.36 -0.99 0.75
N PRO A 167 -3.92 -2.17 0.31
CA PRO A 167 -4.76 -3.37 0.27
C PRO A 167 -4.89 -4.01 1.67
N PHE A 168 -5.44 -3.24 2.60
CA PHE A 168 -5.70 -3.61 3.99
C PHE A 168 -7.19 -3.84 4.18
N TYR A 169 -7.53 -5.02 4.68
CA TYR A 169 -8.90 -5.47 4.86
C TYR A 169 -9.11 -5.92 6.29
N THR A 170 -10.21 -5.53 6.91
CA THR A 170 -10.62 -6.05 8.21
C THR A 170 -11.67 -7.12 8.00
N LEU A 171 -11.37 -8.31 8.50
CA LEU A 171 -12.23 -9.47 8.56
C LEU A 171 -12.83 -9.56 9.96
N THR A 172 -14.16 -9.65 10.09
CA THR A 172 -14.88 -9.75 11.37
C THR A 172 -15.65 -11.06 11.45
N GLY A 173 -15.49 -11.82 12.52
CA GLY A 173 -16.26 -13.05 12.80
C GLY A 173 -17.68 -12.73 13.25
N LEU A 174 -18.70 -13.20 12.51
CA LEU A 174 -20.12 -12.92 12.80
C LEU A 174 -20.83 -14.12 13.44
N LYS A 175 -20.53 -15.34 12.98
CA LYS A 175 -21.17 -16.58 13.41
C LYS A 175 -20.17 -17.72 13.30
N SER A 176 -20.26 -18.67 14.22
CA SER A 176 -19.43 -19.87 14.15
C SER A 176 -19.67 -20.68 12.89
N GLY A 177 -18.59 -21.10 12.25
CA GLY A 177 -18.62 -21.84 10.99
C GLY A 177 -17.29 -21.79 10.25
N HIS A 178 -17.33 -22.25 9.00
CA HIS A 178 -16.20 -22.20 8.09
C HIS A 178 -16.64 -21.51 6.80
N THR A 179 -15.79 -20.68 6.26
CA THR A 179 -16.00 -20.00 4.99
C THR A 179 -14.68 -19.71 4.31
N THR A 180 -14.72 -19.23 3.08
CA THR A 180 -13.55 -18.78 2.34
C THR A 180 -13.69 -17.31 1.92
N VAL A 181 -12.55 -16.63 1.89
CA VAL A 181 -12.42 -15.32 1.26
C VAL A 181 -11.48 -15.47 0.08
N THR A 182 -11.92 -15.07 -1.10
CA THR A 182 -11.12 -15.12 -2.32
C THR A 182 -10.80 -13.70 -2.77
N PHE A 183 -9.53 -13.36 -2.81
CA PHE A 183 -9.04 -12.15 -3.46
C PHE A 183 -8.74 -12.45 -4.93
N THR A 184 -9.01 -11.50 -5.82
CA THR A 184 -8.73 -11.62 -7.25
C THR A 184 -8.14 -10.31 -7.77
N ASP A 185 -7.00 -10.38 -8.45
CA ASP A 185 -6.42 -9.21 -9.12
C ASP A 185 -6.99 -9.03 -10.54
N HIS A 186 -6.64 -7.90 -11.19
CA HIS A 186 -7.14 -7.58 -12.53
C HIS A 186 -6.66 -8.55 -13.63
N LYS A 187 -5.68 -9.42 -13.34
CA LYS A 187 -5.23 -10.50 -14.24
C LYS A 187 -5.96 -11.82 -13.96
N GLY A 188 -6.86 -11.84 -12.98
CA GLY A 188 -7.60 -13.04 -12.59
C GLY A 188 -6.79 -14.00 -11.72
N LYS A 189 -5.62 -13.60 -11.18
CA LYS A 189 -4.91 -14.37 -10.17
C LYS A 189 -5.68 -14.30 -8.86
N GLN A 190 -5.72 -15.44 -8.16
CA GLN A 190 -6.50 -15.57 -6.93
C GLN A 190 -5.62 -15.98 -5.76
N ALA A 191 -5.96 -15.43 -4.57
CA ALA A 191 -5.49 -15.91 -3.28
C ALA A 191 -6.69 -16.23 -2.40
N ILE A 192 -6.70 -17.42 -1.80
CA ILE A 192 -7.81 -17.91 -1.00
C ILE A 192 -7.39 -17.94 0.46
N VAL A 193 -8.21 -17.36 1.32
CA VAL A 193 -8.09 -17.41 2.78
C VAL A 193 -9.14 -18.35 3.33
N GLN A 194 -8.72 -19.40 4.04
CA GLN A 194 -9.60 -20.29 4.78
C GLN A 194 -9.92 -19.66 6.13
N VAL A 195 -11.19 -19.47 6.45
CA VAL A 195 -11.63 -18.83 7.69
C VAL A 195 -12.44 -19.80 8.54
N THR A 196 -12.03 -19.92 9.80
CA THR A 196 -12.79 -20.63 10.84
C THR A 196 -13.19 -19.62 11.90
N VAL A 197 -14.49 -19.56 12.20
CA VAL A 197 -15.02 -18.79 13.32
C VAL A 197 -15.52 -19.74 14.39
N ASN A 198 -14.95 -19.66 15.59
CA ASN A 198 -15.35 -20.47 16.74
C ASN A 198 -16.43 -19.77 17.56
N HIS A 199 -17.20 -20.56 18.31
CA HIS A 199 -18.03 -20.01 19.36
C HIS A 199 -17.19 -19.42 20.50
N ILE A 200 -17.66 -18.34 21.09
CA ILE A 200 -17.11 -17.85 22.36
C ILE A 200 -17.38 -18.93 23.41
N SER A 201 -16.34 -19.59 23.90
CA SER A 201 -16.45 -20.52 25.02
C SER A 201 -16.32 -19.77 26.35
N ILE A 202 -17.39 -19.65 27.09
CA ILE A 202 -17.33 -19.13 28.47
C ILE A 202 -17.03 -20.32 29.38
N ASP A 203 -15.81 -20.36 29.92
CA ASP A 203 -15.47 -21.32 30.97
C ASP A 203 -16.12 -20.90 32.30
N VAL A 204 -17.21 -21.57 32.64
CA VAL A 204 -17.95 -21.35 33.89
C VAL A 204 -17.45 -22.25 35.05
N SER A 205 -16.39 -23.04 34.85
CA SER A 205 -15.89 -24.01 35.82
C SER A 205 -15.43 -23.38 37.15
N ASN A 206 -15.10 -22.08 37.13
CA ASN A 206 -14.66 -21.32 38.30
C ASN A 206 -15.76 -20.45 38.96
N LEU A 207 -17.02 -20.55 38.50
CA LEU A 207 -18.12 -19.85 39.14
C LEU A 207 -18.59 -20.64 40.36
N THR A 208 -18.04 -20.34 41.55
CA THR A 208 -18.62 -20.81 42.80
C THR A 208 -19.93 -20.06 43.06
N PRO A 209 -21.06 -20.76 43.25
CA PRO A 209 -22.31 -20.10 43.63
C PRO A 209 -22.11 -19.41 44.99
N ARG A 210 -22.23 -18.09 45.06
CA ARG A 210 -22.38 -17.42 46.36
C ARG A 210 -23.77 -17.77 46.87
N VAL A 211 -23.84 -18.72 47.80
CA VAL A 211 -25.05 -18.93 48.60
C VAL A 211 -25.17 -17.73 49.52
N GLY A 212 -26.14 -16.86 49.26
CA GLY A 212 -26.50 -15.78 50.17
C GLY A 212 -27.12 -16.39 51.42
N VAL A 213 -26.55 -16.01 52.58
CA VAL A 213 -27.13 -16.25 53.90
C VAL A 213 -28.05 -15.10 54.23
#